data_9e94a2481307d048c1d7ee1594655c66
#
_entry.id   9e94a2481307d048c1d7ee1594655c66
#
_cell.length_a   1.000
_cell.length_b   1.000
_cell.length_c   1.000
_cell.angle_alpha   90.00
_cell.angle_beta   90.00
_cell.angle_gamma   90.00
#
_symmetry.space_group_name_H-M   'P 1'
#
loop_
_entity.id
_entity.type
_entity.pdbx_description
1 polymer ?
#
loop_
_entity_poly.entity_id
_entity_poly.type
_entity_poly.pdbx_seq_one_letter_code
_entity_poly.pdbx_strand_id
1 'polypeptide(L)'
;LEAALRTDALVTLAATRTFPVKQPPSGALMSAMHHGVPNRHWTGPEPVTNSAGDGRRRRDGGSPITISPTPATAEPARAASPLTISEQGAFWVGVGRKPTEAGTAAEAAMYVQYQIPADLRHPLPVVMVHGGGGQGTDYLSTPDGRPGWATRFLQAGYAVYVVDRPGHGRSPYHPDVLGPVEGAAPTYEFIRWLFCEGAGRPGSQWPGSGEIGDDSALDQLMASQGPTLPTFAENEEQMRRCGAELLDRIGPAVLITHSMGGPFGWLVADARPGLVKAVVSIEPIGPPFTELPGLGKLEWGLTAAPITYEPPVTTPAELRLRLREAGGDGLQDCLVQDEEAGAVRSLPGLQGFPIAVVAADVSPFAAFQHGVADYLAQAGADVELLRLADLGLTGNGHLPMGEKNSDDVAEALMTWLDKRLADAEETSR
;
A
#
# COMPACT_ATOMS: atom_id res chain seq x y z
N LEU A 1 -7.19 14.92 28.67
CA LEU A 1 -7.26 13.63 29.38
C LEU A 1 -7.89 12.53 28.50
N GLU A 2 -8.87 12.87 27.65
CA GLU A 2 -9.47 11.92 26.68
C GLU A 2 -8.57 11.58 25.50
N ALA A 3 -7.70 12.48 25.05
CA ALA A 3 -6.75 12.23 23.96
C ALA A 3 -5.64 11.25 24.36
N ALA A 4 -5.22 11.24 25.62
CA ALA A 4 -4.23 10.30 26.14
C ALA A 4 -4.76 8.85 26.25
N LEU A 5 -6.08 8.69 26.45
CA LEU A 5 -6.73 7.38 26.53
C LEU A 5 -6.87 6.67 25.16
N ARG A 6 -6.86 7.44 24.06
CA ARG A 6 -6.93 6.84 22.71
C ARG A 6 -5.59 6.30 22.22
N THR A 7 -4.49 6.89 22.67
CA THR A 7 -3.13 6.41 22.32
C THR A 7 -2.78 5.13 23.09
N ASP A 8 -3.24 5.02 24.36
CA ASP A 8 -3.02 3.83 25.19
C ASP A 8 -3.85 2.62 24.73
N ALA A 9 -4.97 2.81 24.04
CA ALA A 9 -5.79 1.71 23.54
C ALA A 9 -5.09 0.90 22.42
N LEU A 10 -4.23 1.53 21.62
CA LEU A 10 -3.40 0.84 20.62
C LEU A 10 -2.28 0.01 21.25
N VAL A 11 -1.76 0.43 22.39
CA VAL A 11 -0.68 -0.27 23.12
C VAL A 11 -1.24 -1.44 23.94
N THR A 12 -2.48 -1.36 24.41
CA THR A 12 -3.04 -2.34 25.36
C THR A 12 -3.70 -3.55 24.68
N LEU A 13 -4.12 -3.46 23.42
CA LEU A 13 -4.74 -4.59 22.70
C LEU A 13 -3.72 -5.65 22.22
N ALA A 14 -2.44 -5.30 22.12
CA ALA A 14 -1.38 -6.24 21.76
C ALA A 14 -0.72 -6.97 22.96
N ALA A 15 -0.99 -6.55 24.21
CA ALA A 15 -0.19 -6.96 25.36
C ALA A 15 -0.87 -7.89 26.38
N THR A 16 -2.16 -8.23 26.27
CA THR A 16 -2.82 -9.06 27.30
C THR A 16 -3.74 -10.13 26.75
N ARG A 17 -3.15 -11.24 26.31
CA ARG A 17 -3.70 -12.60 26.44
C ARG A 17 -2.59 -13.64 26.22
N THR A 18 -1.80 -13.90 27.23
CA THR A 18 -1.03 -15.14 27.32
C THR A 18 -1.98 -16.28 27.68
N PHE A 19 -2.26 -17.15 26.71
CA PHE A 19 -2.82 -18.46 27.00
C PHE A 19 -1.67 -19.43 27.34
N PRO A 20 -1.81 -20.30 28.35
CA PRO A 20 -0.78 -21.27 28.66
C PRO A 20 -0.71 -22.31 27.52
N VAL A 21 0.39 -22.32 26.79
CA VAL A 21 0.73 -23.37 25.85
C VAL A 21 1.12 -24.59 26.67
N LYS A 22 0.34 -25.66 26.68
CA LYS A 22 0.74 -26.97 27.13
C LYS A 22 1.82 -27.51 26.21
N GLN A 23 3.02 -27.70 26.70
CA GLN A 23 4.07 -28.41 25.98
C GLN A 23 3.65 -29.87 25.76
N PRO A 24 3.88 -30.46 24.58
CA PRO A 24 3.76 -31.89 24.38
C PRO A 24 4.94 -32.60 25.01
N PRO A 25 4.77 -33.85 25.47
CA PRO A 25 5.83 -34.61 26.13
C PRO A 25 6.94 -34.98 25.15
N SER A 26 8.17 -34.75 25.58
CA SER A 26 9.39 -35.19 24.93
C SER A 26 9.45 -36.71 24.80
N GLY A 27 9.71 -37.19 23.59
CA GLY A 27 10.24 -38.53 23.41
C GLY A 27 9.49 -39.37 22.37
N ALA A 28 9.99 -39.37 21.14
CA ALA A 28 10.15 -40.58 20.32
C ALA A 28 11.01 -40.22 19.10
N LEU A 29 12.21 -40.71 19.15
CA LEU A 29 13.21 -40.68 18.07
C LEU A 29 12.86 -41.70 16.98
N MET A 30 13.20 -41.32 15.75
CA MET A 30 13.72 -42.12 14.64
C MET A 30 13.09 -43.49 14.35
N SER A 31 12.59 -43.63 13.15
CA SER A 31 12.99 -44.63 12.15
C SER A 31 11.87 -44.90 11.17
N ALA A 32 12.07 -44.52 9.91
CA ALA A 32 11.64 -45.32 8.74
C ALA A 32 12.17 -44.68 7.46
N MET A 33 13.35 -45.06 7.09
CA MET A 33 13.82 -45.02 5.70
C MET A 33 13.22 -46.18 4.91
N HIS A 34 12.94 -45.89 3.64
CA HIS A 34 12.75 -46.82 2.54
C HIS A 34 11.48 -47.66 2.51
N HIS A 35 10.55 -47.21 1.66
CA HIS A 35 9.93 -48.13 0.69
C HIS A 35 9.47 -47.32 -0.54
N GLY A 36 9.96 -47.76 -1.70
CA GLY A 36 9.70 -47.17 -3.00
C GLY A 36 8.23 -47.24 -3.39
N VAL A 37 7.77 -46.17 -3.99
CA VAL A 37 6.44 -46.07 -4.61
C VAL A 37 6.60 -46.34 -6.12
N PRO A 38 5.91 -47.32 -6.72
CA PRO A 38 5.99 -47.57 -8.15
C PRO A 38 5.24 -46.51 -8.94
N ASN A 39 5.90 -46.09 -10.03
CA ASN A 39 5.37 -45.21 -11.07
C ASN A 39 4.02 -45.72 -11.58
N ARG A 40 2.92 -44.98 -11.34
CA ARG A 40 1.65 -45.18 -12.03
C ARG A 40 1.54 -44.17 -13.16
N HIS A 41 1.49 -44.72 -14.38
CA HIS A 41 1.12 -43.96 -15.58
C HIS A 41 -0.28 -43.36 -15.40
N TRP A 42 -0.37 -42.05 -15.61
CA TRP A 42 -1.61 -41.32 -15.66
C TRP A 42 -2.29 -41.60 -17.02
N THR A 43 -3.41 -42.31 -17.05
CA THR A 43 -4.30 -42.43 -18.21
C THR A 43 -5.48 -41.52 -17.99
N GLY A 44 -5.70 -40.54 -18.90
CA GLY A 44 -6.79 -39.58 -18.85
C GLY A 44 -8.17 -40.25 -18.92
N PRO A 45 -9.24 -39.53 -18.52
CA PRO A 45 -10.58 -40.08 -18.50
C PRO A 45 -11.16 -40.26 -19.92
N GLU A 46 -11.80 -41.41 -20.15
CA GLU A 46 -12.55 -41.71 -21.37
C GLU A 46 -13.86 -40.89 -21.48
N PRO A 47 -14.37 -40.63 -22.69
CA PRO A 47 -15.57 -39.82 -22.88
C PRO A 47 -16.83 -40.58 -22.46
N VAL A 48 -17.66 -39.89 -21.67
CA VAL A 48 -18.97 -40.43 -21.23
C VAL A 48 -19.96 -40.32 -22.37
N THR A 49 -20.44 -41.49 -22.83
CA THR A 49 -21.59 -41.59 -23.74
C THR A 49 -22.89 -41.55 -22.97
N ASN A 50 -23.80 -40.64 -23.33
CA ASN A 50 -25.16 -40.56 -22.80
C ASN A 50 -25.98 -41.73 -23.31
N SER A 51 -26.53 -42.56 -22.43
CA SER A 51 -27.69 -43.40 -22.71
C SER A 51 -28.84 -43.04 -21.77
N ALA A 52 -29.97 -42.70 -22.38
CA ALA A 52 -31.21 -42.42 -21.70
C ALA A 52 -31.80 -43.71 -21.02
N GLY A 53 -32.20 -43.57 -19.75
CA GLY A 53 -32.89 -44.59 -19.00
C GLY A 53 -33.84 -43.96 -17.97
N ASP A 54 -35.15 -44.11 -18.26
CA ASP A 54 -36.29 -43.73 -17.44
C ASP A 54 -36.28 -44.44 -16.08
N GLY A 55 -36.56 -43.75 -14.96
CA GLY A 55 -36.64 -44.36 -13.63
C GLY A 55 -37.06 -43.40 -12.53
N ARG A 56 -38.37 -43.15 -12.38
CA ARG A 56 -38.98 -42.40 -11.27
C ARG A 56 -38.60 -42.97 -9.91
N ARG A 57 -38.01 -42.17 -9.04
CA ARG A 57 -38.22 -42.27 -7.57
C ARG A 57 -38.24 -40.87 -6.95
N ARG A 58 -39.32 -40.56 -6.26
CA ARG A 58 -39.52 -39.41 -5.40
C ARG A 58 -38.58 -39.53 -4.19
N ARG A 59 -37.92 -38.43 -3.84
CA ARG A 59 -37.49 -38.13 -2.46
C ARG A 59 -37.60 -36.64 -2.18
N ASP A 60 -38.03 -36.41 -0.99
CA ASP A 60 -38.47 -35.16 -0.36
C ASP A 60 -37.49 -34.00 -0.34
N GLY A 61 -38.02 -32.82 -0.54
CA GLY A 61 -37.95 -31.59 0.23
C GLY A 61 -36.59 -31.07 0.70
N GLY A 62 -35.84 -30.48 -0.18
CA GLY A 62 -34.86 -29.48 0.17
C GLY A 62 -35.04 -28.27 -0.74
N SER A 63 -35.57 -27.18 -0.23
CA SER A 63 -35.68 -25.93 -0.99
C SER A 63 -34.29 -25.50 -1.46
N PRO A 64 -34.12 -25.19 -2.75
CA PRO A 64 -32.87 -24.58 -3.21
C PRO A 64 -32.75 -23.17 -2.60
N ILE A 65 -31.63 -22.89 -1.96
CA ILE A 65 -31.28 -21.53 -1.58
C ILE A 65 -31.09 -20.73 -2.87
N THR A 66 -32.10 -19.98 -3.25
CA THR A 66 -32.01 -19.03 -4.36
C THR A 66 -31.31 -17.80 -3.83
N ILE A 67 -30.02 -17.68 -4.08
CA ILE A 67 -29.31 -16.41 -3.91
C ILE A 67 -29.78 -15.55 -5.08
N SER A 68 -30.78 -14.70 -4.84
CA SER A 68 -31.10 -13.61 -5.76
C SER A 68 -30.07 -12.50 -5.52
N PRO A 69 -29.26 -12.12 -6.52
CA PRO A 69 -28.52 -10.88 -6.42
C PRO A 69 -29.56 -9.74 -6.42
N THR A 70 -29.70 -9.04 -5.30
CA THR A 70 -30.40 -7.76 -5.29
C THR A 70 -29.54 -6.80 -6.11
N PRO A 71 -30.02 -6.26 -7.24
CA PRO A 71 -29.27 -5.23 -7.93
C PRO A 71 -29.27 -3.99 -7.04
N ALA A 72 -28.10 -3.62 -6.53
CA ALA A 72 -27.91 -2.27 -6.05
C ALA A 72 -28.25 -1.34 -7.22
N THR A 73 -29.26 -0.52 -7.06
CA THR A 73 -29.56 0.58 -8.00
C THR A 73 -28.51 1.65 -7.80
N ALA A 74 -27.30 1.42 -8.33
CA ALA A 74 -26.32 2.45 -8.52
C ALA A 74 -26.90 3.41 -9.59
N GLU A 75 -26.90 4.70 -9.29
CA GLU A 75 -27.09 5.73 -10.33
C GLU A 75 -26.13 5.42 -11.46
N PRO A 76 -26.54 5.62 -12.74
CA PRO A 76 -25.69 5.28 -13.88
C PRO A 76 -24.41 6.12 -13.76
N ALA A 77 -23.32 5.46 -13.45
CA ALA A 77 -22.00 6.06 -13.52
C ALA A 77 -21.88 6.78 -14.86
N ARG A 78 -21.43 8.06 -14.82
CA ARG A 78 -21.15 8.87 -15.99
C ARG A 78 -20.51 7.97 -17.04
N ALA A 79 -21.15 7.79 -18.19
CA ALA A 79 -20.72 6.82 -19.20
C ALA A 79 -19.24 7.07 -19.51
N ALA A 80 -18.38 6.21 -18.99
CA ALA A 80 -16.94 6.33 -19.19
C ALA A 80 -16.66 6.19 -20.69
N SER A 81 -15.94 7.14 -21.25
CA SER A 81 -15.47 7.04 -22.64
C SER A 81 -14.67 5.73 -22.76
N PRO A 82 -14.81 4.97 -23.88
CA PRO A 82 -14.06 3.75 -24.08
C PRO A 82 -12.56 4.03 -23.93
N LEU A 83 -11.88 3.25 -23.10
CA LEU A 83 -10.43 3.31 -22.94
C LEU A 83 -9.79 2.36 -23.96
N THR A 84 -8.97 2.89 -24.85
CA THR A 84 -8.18 2.09 -25.79
C THR A 84 -6.75 1.96 -25.26
N ILE A 85 -6.30 0.71 -25.08
CA ILE A 85 -4.95 0.38 -24.65
C ILE A 85 -4.11 -0.01 -25.87
N SER A 86 -2.96 0.65 -26.06
CA SER A 86 -1.99 0.30 -27.11
C SER A 86 -1.10 -0.86 -26.70
N GLU A 87 -0.73 -0.94 -25.42
CA GLU A 87 0.12 -1.98 -24.87
C GLU A 87 -0.26 -2.28 -23.41
N GLN A 88 -0.19 -3.55 -23.01
CA GLN A 88 -0.33 -3.97 -21.60
C GLN A 88 0.47 -5.25 -21.35
N GLY A 89 0.84 -5.46 -20.12
CA GLY A 89 1.56 -6.66 -19.72
C GLY A 89 1.92 -6.68 -18.25
N ALA A 90 2.77 -7.65 -17.90
CA ALA A 90 3.31 -7.76 -16.56
C ALA A 90 4.73 -8.33 -16.59
N PHE A 91 5.51 -7.98 -15.58
CA PHE A 91 6.85 -8.51 -15.37
C PHE A 91 7.20 -8.44 -13.88
N TRP A 92 8.34 -9.03 -13.51
CA TRP A 92 8.91 -8.92 -12.17
C TRP A 92 10.23 -8.17 -12.22
N VAL A 93 10.52 -7.41 -11.18
CA VAL A 93 11.79 -6.75 -10.91
C VAL A 93 12.35 -7.21 -9.56
N GLY A 94 13.63 -7.02 -9.35
CA GLY A 94 14.33 -7.45 -8.14
C GLY A 94 14.44 -8.98 -8.04
N VAL A 95 14.47 -9.69 -9.16
CA VAL A 95 14.56 -11.16 -9.18
C VAL A 95 15.99 -11.58 -8.86
N GLY A 96 16.27 -11.84 -7.59
CA GLY A 96 17.51 -12.41 -7.11
C GLY A 96 17.44 -13.93 -6.92
N ARG A 97 18.50 -14.48 -6.34
CA ARG A 97 18.62 -15.90 -5.99
C ARG A 97 19.04 -16.05 -4.54
N LYS A 98 18.26 -16.78 -3.76
CA LYS A 98 18.53 -17.04 -2.34
C LYS A 98 18.75 -18.55 -2.15
N PRO A 99 19.88 -18.99 -1.58
CA PRO A 99 20.05 -20.38 -1.14
C PRO A 99 19.05 -20.71 -0.03
N THR A 100 18.43 -21.89 -0.14
CA THR A 100 17.54 -22.50 0.86
C THR A 100 18.01 -23.94 1.10
N GLU A 101 17.47 -24.61 2.11
CA GLU A 101 17.79 -26.03 2.36
C GLU A 101 17.40 -26.94 1.19
N ALA A 102 16.33 -26.59 0.46
CA ALA A 102 15.83 -27.35 -0.69
C ALA A 102 16.57 -27.03 -2.01
N GLY A 103 17.41 -25.99 -2.05
CA GLY A 103 18.12 -25.55 -3.25
C GLY A 103 18.12 -24.04 -3.39
N THR A 104 18.11 -23.54 -4.63
CA THR A 104 18.09 -22.08 -4.89
C THR A 104 16.67 -21.63 -5.21
N ALA A 105 16.13 -20.76 -4.34
CA ALA A 105 14.84 -20.11 -4.54
C ALA A 105 14.99 -18.74 -5.21
N ALA A 106 13.89 -18.21 -5.75
CA ALA A 106 13.82 -16.80 -6.12
C ALA A 106 13.86 -15.96 -4.85
N GLU A 107 14.69 -14.93 -4.84
CA GLU A 107 14.61 -13.89 -3.81
C GLU A 107 13.29 -13.08 -3.99
N ALA A 108 12.88 -12.35 -2.96
CA ALA A 108 11.69 -11.52 -3.03
C ALA A 108 11.73 -10.59 -4.26
N ALA A 109 10.77 -10.75 -5.14
CA ALA A 109 10.61 -9.95 -6.34
C ALA A 109 9.32 -9.14 -6.25
N MET A 110 9.26 -8.04 -7.00
CA MET A 110 8.10 -7.18 -7.10
C MET A 110 7.40 -7.40 -8.44
N TYR A 111 6.11 -7.74 -8.39
CA TYR A 111 5.25 -7.81 -9.55
C TYR A 111 4.90 -6.40 -10.04
N VAL A 112 4.94 -6.21 -11.35
CA VAL A 112 4.61 -4.97 -12.02
C VAL A 112 3.61 -5.27 -13.13
N GLN A 113 2.41 -4.71 -13.05
CA GLN A 113 1.44 -4.67 -14.14
C GLN A 113 1.52 -3.30 -14.81
N TYR A 114 1.50 -3.27 -16.15
CA TYR A 114 1.48 -2.00 -16.85
C TYR A 114 0.43 -1.95 -17.96
N GLN A 115 -0.05 -0.74 -18.21
CA GLN A 115 -0.93 -0.41 -19.32
C GLN A 115 -0.51 0.94 -19.92
N ILE A 116 -0.49 1.01 -21.24
CA ILE A 116 -0.16 2.23 -22.00
C ILE A 116 -1.40 2.58 -22.85
N PRO A 117 -1.99 3.77 -22.66
CA PRO A 117 -3.14 4.17 -23.46
C PRO A 117 -2.74 4.44 -24.92
N ALA A 118 -3.65 4.25 -25.85
CA ALA A 118 -3.41 4.58 -27.25
C ALA A 118 -3.23 6.10 -27.45
N ASP A 119 -3.90 6.91 -26.63
CA ASP A 119 -3.75 8.36 -26.57
C ASP A 119 -2.81 8.74 -25.42
N LEU A 120 -1.51 8.48 -25.61
CA LEU A 120 -0.47 8.84 -24.64
C LEU A 120 -0.18 10.34 -24.73
N ARG A 121 -0.49 11.08 -23.65
CA ARG A 121 -0.35 12.55 -23.59
C ARG A 121 0.74 13.03 -22.65
N HIS A 122 1.10 12.22 -21.67
CA HIS A 122 2.12 12.56 -20.67
C HIS A 122 3.39 11.76 -20.93
N PRO A 123 4.57 12.42 -20.99
CA PRO A 123 5.85 11.74 -21.26
C PRO A 123 6.35 10.89 -20.09
N LEU A 124 5.90 11.20 -18.87
CA LEU A 124 6.28 10.49 -17.67
C LEU A 124 5.20 9.48 -17.29
N PRO A 125 5.54 8.20 -17.14
CA PRO A 125 4.62 7.21 -16.58
C PRO A 125 4.38 7.46 -15.08
N VAL A 126 3.27 6.96 -14.57
CA VAL A 126 2.99 6.89 -13.14
C VAL A 126 3.20 5.48 -12.62
N VAL A 127 3.85 5.35 -11.46
CA VAL A 127 4.01 4.10 -10.71
C VAL A 127 3.16 4.20 -9.45
N MET A 128 2.19 3.30 -9.29
CA MET A 128 1.25 3.28 -8.16
C MET A 128 1.64 2.18 -7.17
N VAL A 129 1.85 2.57 -5.90
CA VAL A 129 2.39 1.71 -4.83
C VAL A 129 1.44 1.70 -3.64
N HIS A 130 0.88 0.54 -3.35
CA HIS A 130 -0.11 0.32 -2.28
C HIS A 130 0.45 0.42 -0.85
N GLY A 131 -0.46 0.53 0.12
CA GLY A 131 -0.18 0.57 1.56
C GLY A 131 0.11 -0.79 2.21
N GLY A 132 0.14 -0.83 3.52
CA GLY A 132 0.36 -2.05 4.31
C GLY A 132 -0.80 -3.03 4.19
N GLY A 133 -0.48 -4.33 4.06
CA GLY A 133 -1.47 -5.39 3.88
C GLY A 133 -2.24 -5.36 2.56
N GLY A 134 -2.26 -4.24 1.86
CA GLY A 134 -2.91 -4.06 0.56
C GLY A 134 -2.15 -4.67 -0.61
N GLN A 135 -2.62 -4.39 -1.79
CA GLN A 135 -2.01 -4.83 -3.04
C GLN A 135 -2.39 -3.87 -4.18
N GLY A 136 -1.82 -4.05 -5.36
CA GLY A 136 -2.07 -3.16 -6.52
C GLY A 136 -3.55 -3.04 -6.92
N THR A 137 -4.40 -3.96 -6.49
CA THR A 137 -5.86 -3.86 -6.70
C THR A 137 -6.47 -2.61 -6.07
N ASP A 138 -5.83 -1.99 -5.08
CA ASP A 138 -6.28 -0.73 -4.46
C ASP A 138 -6.37 0.42 -5.49
N TYR A 139 -5.61 0.31 -6.59
CA TYR A 139 -5.62 1.27 -7.69
C TYR A 139 -6.39 0.79 -8.93
N LEU A 140 -6.73 -0.51 -9.03
CA LEU A 140 -7.42 -1.07 -10.18
C LEU A 140 -8.93 -0.88 -10.11
N SER A 141 -9.49 -0.98 -8.89
CA SER A 141 -10.92 -0.79 -8.62
C SER A 141 -11.15 -0.28 -7.21
N THR A 142 -12.26 0.42 -7.01
CA THR A 142 -12.73 0.78 -5.68
C THR A 142 -13.40 -0.43 -5.00
N PRO A 143 -13.51 -0.47 -3.66
CA PRO A 143 -14.16 -1.57 -2.94
C PRO A 143 -15.63 -1.78 -3.30
N ASP A 144 -16.31 -0.74 -3.80
CA ASP A 144 -17.69 -0.80 -4.30
C ASP A 144 -17.79 -1.12 -5.81
N GLY A 145 -16.67 -1.47 -6.47
CA GLY A 145 -16.62 -2.01 -7.82
C GLY A 145 -16.56 -0.97 -8.95
N ARG A 146 -16.35 0.31 -8.64
CA ARG A 146 -16.07 1.33 -9.67
C ARG A 146 -14.63 1.21 -10.19
N PRO A 147 -14.32 1.76 -11.39
CA PRO A 147 -12.96 1.87 -11.88
C PRO A 147 -12.07 2.64 -10.91
N GLY A 148 -10.86 2.11 -10.63
CA GLY A 148 -9.86 2.76 -9.78
C GLY A 148 -9.02 3.81 -10.49
N TRP A 149 -8.08 4.40 -9.77
CA TRP A 149 -7.20 5.47 -10.27
C TRP A 149 -6.37 5.06 -11.48
N ALA A 150 -5.96 3.79 -11.59
CA ALA A 150 -5.25 3.31 -12.78
C ALA A 150 -6.03 3.62 -14.07
N THR A 151 -7.35 3.36 -14.06
CA THR A 151 -8.22 3.70 -15.20
C THR A 151 -8.32 5.21 -15.43
N ARG A 152 -8.39 6.02 -14.37
CA ARG A 152 -8.49 7.48 -14.47
C ARG A 152 -7.23 8.09 -15.07
N PHE A 153 -6.06 7.67 -14.61
CA PHE A 153 -4.78 8.12 -15.16
C PHE A 153 -4.59 7.68 -16.62
N LEU A 154 -5.00 6.46 -16.97
CA LEU A 154 -5.00 5.99 -18.37
C LEU A 154 -5.91 6.85 -19.25
N GLN A 155 -7.11 7.21 -18.79
CA GLN A 155 -8.04 8.10 -19.49
C GLN A 155 -7.47 9.53 -19.64
N ALA A 156 -6.68 9.97 -18.66
CA ALA A 156 -5.94 11.22 -18.73
C ALA A 156 -4.72 11.15 -19.66
N GLY A 157 -4.35 9.98 -20.17
CA GLY A 157 -3.24 9.80 -21.12
C GLY A 157 -1.89 9.51 -20.46
N TYR A 158 -1.85 9.05 -19.23
CA TYR A 158 -0.63 8.54 -18.59
C TYR A 158 -0.41 7.06 -18.91
N ALA A 159 0.83 6.64 -19.13
CA ALA A 159 1.22 5.24 -18.98
C ALA A 159 1.19 4.90 -17.47
N VAL A 160 0.59 3.77 -17.10
CA VAL A 160 0.37 3.39 -15.70
C VAL A 160 1.06 2.07 -15.39
N TYR A 161 1.82 2.06 -14.32
CA TYR A 161 2.45 0.89 -13.72
C TYR A 161 1.88 0.69 -12.31
N VAL A 162 1.24 -0.44 -12.07
CA VAL A 162 0.71 -0.80 -10.75
C VAL A 162 1.55 -1.93 -10.20
N VAL A 163 2.11 -1.75 -9.01
CA VAL A 163 3.00 -2.75 -8.39
C VAL A 163 2.33 -3.43 -7.21
N ASP A 164 2.69 -4.68 -6.99
CA ASP A 164 2.50 -5.35 -5.71
C ASP A 164 3.86 -5.41 -5.02
N ARG A 165 3.98 -4.75 -3.85
CA ARG A 165 5.24 -4.73 -3.10
C ARG A 165 5.71 -6.17 -2.79
N PRO A 166 7.02 -6.42 -2.63
CA PRO A 166 7.50 -7.76 -2.34
C PRO A 166 6.74 -8.43 -1.18
N GLY A 167 6.31 -9.66 -1.39
CA GLY A 167 5.53 -10.43 -0.41
C GLY A 167 4.04 -10.07 -0.34
N HIS A 168 3.53 -9.17 -1.19
CA HIS A 168 2.13 -8.77 -1.22
C HIS A 168 1.48 -9.18 -2.56
N GLY A 169 0.18 -9.43 -2.54
CA GLY A 169 -0.63 -9.66 -3.75
C GLY A 169 -0.02 -10.70 -4.69
N ARG A 170 0.28 -10.29 -5.92
CA ARG A 170 0.90 -11.12 -6.96
C ARG A 170 2.42 -11.24 -6.84
N SER A 171 3.05 -10.56 -5.86
CA SER A 171 4.44 -10.79 -5.45
C SER A 171 4.47 -11.83 -4.34
N PRO A 172 4.73 -13.13 -4.64
CA PRO A 172 4.45 -14.22 -3.71
C PRO A 172 5.21 -14.08 -2.39
N TYR A 173 4.51 -14.31 -1.29
CA TYR A 173 5.13 -14.46 0.02
C TYR A 173 5.61 -15.90 0.19
N HIS A 174 6.91 -16.08 0.45
CA HIS A 174 7.49 -17.39 0.74
C HIS A 174 8.27 -17.33 2.06
N PRO A 175 7.86 -18.08 3.11
CA PRO A 175 8.50 -18.01 4.42
C PRO A 175 9.99 -18.32 4.41
N ASP A 176 10.44 -19.27 3.59
CA ASP A 176 11.88 -19.62 3.49
C ASP A 176 12.73 -18.49 2.91
N VAL A 177 12.08 -17.52 2.24
CA VAL A 177 12.73 -16.39 1.60
C VAL A 177 12.56 -15.11 2.42
N LEU A 178 11.33 -14.83 2.83
CA LEU A 178 10.93 -13.57 3.49
C LEU A 178 10.83 -13.68 5.01
N GLY A 179 11.07 -14.87 5.58
CA GLY A 179 10.85 -15.16 6.98
C GLY A 179 9.43 -15.61 7.28
N PRO A 180 9.14 -16.02 8.52
CA PRO A 180 7.81 -16.46 8.93
C PRO A 180 6.81 -15.30 8.81
N VAL A 181 5.54 -15.63 8.54
CA VAL A 181 4.46 -14.66 8.71
C VAL A 181 4.31 -14.38 10.20
N GLU A 182 4.63 -13.17 10.60
CA GLU A 182 4.52 -12.72 11.99
C GLU A 182 3.29 -11.81 12.16
N GLY A 183 2.79 -11.76 13.41
CA GLY A 183 1.62 -10.97 13.73
C GLY A 183 0.29 -11.66 13.45
N ALA A 184 -0.79 -11.02 13.87
CA ALA A 184 -2.14 -11.50 13.62
C ALA A 184 -2.60 -11.10 12.20
N ALA A 185 -3.51 -11.90 11.63
CA ALA A 185 -4.21 -11.50 10.42
C ALA A 185 -4.94 -10.15 10.66
N PRO A 186 -5.07 -9.28 9.65
CA PRO A 186 -5.88 -8.07 9.75
C PRO A 186 -7.29 -8.43 10.22
N THR A 187 -7.82 -7.69 11.20
CA THR A 187 -9.19 -7.88 11.67
C THR A 187 -10.12 -6.83 11.07
N TYR A 188 -11.40 -7.16 10.98
CA TYR A 188 -12.43 -6.23 10.52
C TYR A 188 -12.46 -4.96 11.37
N GLU A 189 -12.27 -5.08 12.69
CA GLU A 189 -12.25 -3.94 13.61
C GLU A 189 -11.10 -2.99 13.33
N PHE A 190 -9.90 -3.52 13.05
CA PHE A 190 -8.72 -2.73 12.70
C PHE A 190 -8.91 -2.03 11.33
N ILE A 191 -9.33 -2.77 10.31
CA ILE A 191 -9.54 -2.22 8.96
C ILE A 191 -10.68 -1.20 8.97
N ARG A 192 -11.77 -1.45 9.71
CA ARG A 192 -12.85 -0.49 9.91
C ARG A 192 -12.34 0.80 10.57
N TRP A 193 -11.56 0.68 11.63
CA TRP A 193 -10.97 1.84 12.30
C TRP A 193 -10.05 2.62 11.36
N LEU A 194 -9.24 1.94 10.56
CA LEU A 194 -8.26 2.58 9.70
C LEU A 194 -8.89 3.27 8.47
N PHE A 195 -9.85 2.62 7.83
CA PHE A 195 -10.36 3.05 6.52
C PHE A 195 -11.81 3.55 6.53
N CYS A 196 -12.62 3.15 7.50
CA CYS A 196 -14.04 3.47 7.54
C CYS A 196 -14.39 4.52 8.61
N GLU A 197 -13.41 5.25 9.14
CA GLU A 197 -13.69 6.30 10.13
C GLU A 197 -14.66 7.32 9.52
N GLY A 198 -15.73 7.61 10.25
CA GLY A 198 -16.81 8.46 9.75
C GLY A 198 -17.83 7.79 8.84
N ALA A 199 -17.67 6.52 8.46
CA ALA A 199 -18.67 5.79 7.68
C ALA A 199 -20.09 5.89 8.28
N GLY A 200 -21.10 6.01 7.41
CA GLY A 200 -22.48 6.23 7.84
C GLY A 200 -22.81 7.64 8.33
N ARG A 201 -21.85 8.53 8.54
CA ARG A 201 -22.10 9.94 8.89
C ARG A 201 -22.35 10.77 7.63
N PRO A 202 -23.13 11.86 7.72
CA PRO A 202 -23.28 12.80 6.62
C PRO A 202 -21.93 13.34 6.18
N GLY A 203 -21.65 13.30 4.87
CA GLY A 203 -20.40 13.79 4.29
C GLY A 203 -19.28 12.76 4.19
N SER A 204 -19.41 11.56 4.80
CA SER A 204 -18.42 10.49 4.65
C SER A 204 -18.29 10.02 3.21
N GLN A 205 -17.05 9.82 2.80
CA GLN A 205 -16.70 9.30 1.47
C GLN A 205 -16.56 7.76 1.43
N TRP A 206 -16.57 7.08 2.56
CA TRP A 206 -16.60 5.62 2.54
C TRP A 206 -17.83 5.10 1.77
N PRO A 207 -17.70 4.17 0.81
CA PRO A 207 -18.81 3.78 -0.06
C PRO A 207 -19.85 2.86 0.60
N GLY A 208 -19.55 2.28 1.75
CA GLY A 208 -20.43 1.39 2.50
C GLY A 208 -20.95 1.99 3.81
N SER A 209 -21.55 1.13 4.64
CA SER A 209 -22.03 1.49 5.98
C SER A 209 -20.92 1.57 7.04
N GLY A 210 -19.81 0.88 6.80
CA GLY A 210 -18.75 0.65 7.78
C GLY A 210 -19.12 -0.38 8.86
N GLU A 211 -20.27 -1.06 8.77
CA GLU A 211 -20.71 -2.02 9.77
C GLU A 211 -20.25 -3.44 9.41
N ILE A 212 -19.61 -4.12 10.35
CA ILE A 212 -19.12 -5.48 10.17
C ILE A 212 -20.30 -6.44 9.95
N GLY A 213 -20.27 -7.15 8.83
CA GLY A 213 -21.33 -8.07 8.43
C GLY A 213 -22.49 -7.43 7.66
N ASP A 214 -22.44 -6.11 7.41
CA ASP A 214 -23.45 -5.37 6.61
C ASP A 214 -22.80 -4.32 5.70
N ASP A 215 -21.58 -4.59 5.21
CA ASP A 215 -20.85 -3.69 4.31
C ASP A 215 -20.05 -4.50 3.29
N SER A 216 -20.59 -4.61 2.08
CA SER A 216 -19.93 -5.34 0.99
C SER A 216 -18.61 -4.69 0.54
N ALA A 217 -18.46 -3.37 0.66
CA ALA A 217 -17.22 -2.68 0.33
C ALA A 217 -16.14 -3.01 1.37
N LEU A 218 -16.49 -3.06 2.65
CA LEU A 218 -15.59 -3.51 3.70
C LEU A 218 -15.16 -4.97 3.49
N ASP A 219 -16.10 -5.85 3.09
CA ASP A 219 -15.78 -7.25 2.78
C ASP A 219 -14.82 -7.37 1.60
N GLN A 220 -14.97 -6.56 0.54
CA GLN A 220 -14.05 -6.55 -0.60
C GLN A 220 -12.66 -6.04 -0.19
N LEU A 221 -12.59 -4.99 0.63
CA LEU A 221 -11.33 -4.49 1.15
C LEU A 221 -10.64 -5.55 2.03
N MET A 222 -11.38 -6.20 2.92
CA MET A 222 -10.85 -7.28 3.77
C MET A 222 -10.31 -8.45 2.94
N ALA A 223 -11.02 -8.85 1.88
CA ALA A 223 -10.60 -9.94 1.00
C ALA A 223 -9.29 -9.62 0.25
N SER A 224 -8.95 -8.35 0.06
CA SER A 224 -7.71 -7.91 -0.58
C SER A 224 -6.51 -7.88 0.38
N GLN A 225 -6.74 -7.94 1.70
CA GLN A 225 -5.66 -7.83 2.69
C GLN A 225 -4.83 -9.11 2.77
N GLY A 226 -3.52 -8.94 2.77
CA GLY A 226 -2.55 -10.02 2.84
C GLY A 226 -1.55 -9.84 3.99
N PRO A 227 -0.58 -10.75 4.11
CA PRO A 227 0.49 -10.63 5.10
C PRO A 227 1.37 -9.42 4.82
N THR A 228 2.01 -8.92 5.87
CA THR A 228 3.06 -7.89 5.78
C THR A 228 4.40 -8.53 6.16
N LEU A 229 5.50 -8.05 5.60
CA LEU A 229 6.84 -8.49 5.98
C LEU A 229 7.11 -8.19 7.48
N PRO A 230 7.94 -9.00 8.14
CA PRO A 230 8.11 -8.94 9.60
C PRO A 230 8.56 -7.58 10.14
N THR A 231 9.41 -6.86 9.39
CA THR A 231 9.92 -5.56 9.83
C THR A 231 9.80 -4.48 8.75
N PHE A 232 9.70 -3.23 9.18
CA PHE A 232 9.75 -2.10 8.27
C PHE A 232 11.05 -2.08 7.47
N ALA A 233 12.20 -2.26 8.13
CA ALA A 233 13.49 -2.15 7.48
C ALA A 233 13.69 -3.18 6.36
N GLU A 234 13.28 -4.43 6.57
CA GLU A 234 13.34 -5.45 5.51
C GLU A 234 12.38 -5.15 4.37
N ASN A 235 11.16 -4.73 4.69
CA ASN A 235 10.16 -4.32 3.69
C ASN A 235 10.70 -3.18 2.83
N GLU A 236 11.24 -2.15 3.46
CA GLU A 236 11.75 -0.96 2.80
C GLU A 236 12.99 -1.24 1.95
N GLU A 237 13.89 -2.11 2.42
CA GLU A 237 15.07 -2.51 1.62
C GLU A 237 14.67 -3.29 0.37
N GLN A 238 13.67 -4.19 0.48
CA GLN A 238 13.12 -4.88 -0.67
C GLN A 238 12.44 -3.90 -1.65
N MET A 239 11.70 -2.93 -1.13
CA MET A 239 11.07 -1.89 -1.96
C MET A 239 12.11 -1.02 -2.67
N ARG A 240 13.18 -0.59 -1.98
CA ARG A 240 14.30 0.16 -2.57
C ARG A 240 14.91 -0.59 -3.75
N ARG A 241 15.29 -1.85 -3.53
CA ARG A 241 15.93 -2.69 -4.53
C ARG A 241 15.05 -2.89 -5.76
N CYS A 242 13.80 -3.28 -5.54
CA CYS A 242 12.86 -3.55 -6.63
C CYS A 242 12.44 -2.27 -7.36
N GLY A 243 12.20 -1.18 -6.63
CA GLY A 243 11.84 0.11 -7.21
C GLY A 243 12.97 0.72 -8.03
N ALA A 244 14.21 0.59 -7.57
CA ALA A 244 15.38 1.03 -8.33
C ALA A 244 15.50 0.28 -9.67
N GLU A 245 15.37 -1.05 -9.68
CA GLU A 245 15.37 -1.85 -10.91
C GLU A 245 14.19 -1.52 -11.82
N LEU A 246 13.01 -1.22 -11.24
CA LEU A 246 11.86 -0.77 -12.02
C LEU A 246 12.19 0.52 -12.78
N LEU A 247 12.74 1.53 -12.11
CA LEU A 247 13.10 2.80 -12.76
C LEU A 247 14.26 2.63 -13.77
N ASP A 248 15.21 1.76 -13.50
CA ASP A 248 16.25 1.42 -14.48
C ASP A 248 15.65 0.84 -15.77
N ARG A 249 14.52 0.14 -15.67
CA ARG A 249 13.84 -0.49 -16.80
C ARG A 249 12.90 0.47 -17.55
N ILE A 250 12.14 1.30 -16.84
CA ILE A 250 11.09 2.14 -17.45
C ILE A 250 11.54 3.59 -17.68
N GLY A 251 12.65 4.01 -17.08
CA GLY A 251 13.13 5.39 -17.11
C GLY A 251 12.48 6.30 -16.07
N PRO A 252 12.58 7.63 -16.26
CA PRO A 252 12.03 8.61 -15.33
C PRO A 252 10.52 8.45 -15.16
N ALA A 253 10.02 8.58 -13.91
CA ALA A 253 8.62 8.36 -13.56
C ALA A 253 8.14 9.28 -12.44
N VAL A 254 6.81 9.40 -12.33
CA VAL A 254 6.08 9.91 -11.17
C VAL A 254 5.74 8.73 -10.25
N LEU A 255 5.93 8.88 -8.94
CA LEU A 255 5.56 7.88 -7.96
C LEU A 255 4.31 8.34 -7.20
N ILE A 256 3.27 7.49 -7.19
CA ILE A 256 2.07 7.66 -6.36
C ILE A 256 2.11 6.56 -5.30
N THR A 257 2.29 6.93 -4.05
CA THR A 257 2.47 5.99 -2.94
C THR A 257 1.39 6.17 -1.88
N HIS A 258 1.06 5.13 -1.14
CA HIS A 258 0.05 5.17 -0.10
C HIS A 258 0.58 4.55 1.21
N SER A 259 0.33 5.21 2.34
CA SER A 259 0.51 4.65 3.68
C SER A 259 1.91 4.04 3.89
N MET A 260 2.03 2.76 4.23
CA MET A 260 3.29 2.02 4.34
C MET A 260 4.06 1.90 3.00
N GLY A 261 3.46 2.26 1.89
CA GLY A 261 4.15 2.46 0.61
C GLY A 261 4.88 3.80 0.50
N GLY A 262 4.66 4.76 1.41
CA GLY A 262 5.33 6.06 1.42
C GLY A 262 6.86 5.96 1.37
N PRO A 263 7.52 5.17 2.23
CA PRO A 263 8.97 4.95 2.21
C PRO A 263 9.52 4.47 0.86
N PHE A 264 8.73 3.80 0.03
CA PHE A 264 9.12 3.47 -1.35
C PHE A 264 9.49 4.73 -2.14
N GLY A 265 8.68 5.78 -2.06
CA GLY A 265 8.95 7.04 -2.74
C GLY A 265 10.28 7.65 -2.33
N TRP A 266 10.56 7.68 -1.03
CA TRP A 266 11.77 8.25 -0.47
C TRP A 266 13.02 7.44 -0.82
N LEU A 267 12.97 6.13 -0.61
CA LEU A 267 14.11 5.24 -0.80
C LEU A 267 14.47 5.01 -2.28
N VAL A 268 13.48 4.98 -3.16
CA VAL A 268 13.71 4.83 -4.60
C VAL A 268 14.30 6.11 -5.19
N ALA A 269 13.84 7.29 -4.73
CA ALA A 269 14.42 8.56 -5.13
C ALA A 269 15.88 8.68 -4.68
N ASP A 270 16.19 8.27 -3.44
CA ASP A 270 17.55 8.21 -2.92
C ASP A 270 18.44 7.24 -3.69
N ALA A 271 17.91 6.08 -4.07
CA ALA A 271 18.65 5.05 -4.81
C ALA A 271 18.85 5.41 -6.31
N ARG A 272 17.98 6.23 -6.89
CA ARG A 272 18.02 6.62 -8.32
C ARG A 272 17.79 8.12 -8.49
N PRO A 273 18.77 8.94 -8.07
CA PRO A 273 18.68 10.39 -8.24
C PRO A 273 18.41 10.75 -9.70
N GLY A 274 17.43 11.64 -9.92
CA GLY A 274 17.05 12.13 -11.23
C GLY A 274 16.07 11.24 -12.03
N LEU A 275 15.77 10.01 -11.59
CA LEU A 275 14.74 9.18 -12.21
C LEU A 275 13.35 9.37 -11.59
N VAL A 276 13.25 9.84 -10.37
CA VAL A 276 11.97 10.28 -9.78
C VAL A 276 11.75 11.74 -10.16
N LYS A 277 10.62 12.04 -10.79
CA LYS A 277 10.26 13.38 -11.29
C LYS A 277 9.18 14.08 -10.46
N ALA A 278 8.40 13.33 -9.72
CA ALA A 278 7.50 13.82 -8.68
C ALA A 278 7.14 12.65 -7.75
N VAL A 279 6.77 12.98 -6.52
CA VAL A 279 6.17 12.02 -5.58
C VAL A 279 4.84 12.58 -5.09
N VAL A 280 3.76 11.79 -5.22
CA VAL A 280 2.48 12.04 -4.57
C VAL A 280 2.32 10.97 -3.50
N SER A 281 2.58 11.32 -2.26
CA SER A 281 2.51 10.39 -1.12
C SER A 281 1.22 10.63 -0.35
N ILE A 282 0.30 9.66 -0.49
CA ILE A 282 -1.04 9.73 0.08
C ILE A 282 -1.00 9.13 1.47
N GLU A 283 -1.26 9.96 2.47
CA GLU A 283 -1.31 9.53 3.87
C GLU A 283 -0.10 8.64 4.26
N PRO A 284 1.16 9.05 3.94
CA PRO A 284 2.33 8.21 4.24
C PRO A 284 2.40 7.85 5.71
N ILE A 285 2.98 6.68 5.98
CA ILE A 285 3.28 6.25 7.34
C ILE A 285 4.12 7.29 8.07
N GLY A 286 3.79 7.55 9.32
CA GLY A 286 4.40 8.56 10.18
C GLY A 286 3.81 8.50 11.60
N PRO A 287 4.06 9.55 12.40
CA PRO A 287 4.94 10.72 12.16
C PRO A 287 6.41 10.34 12.00
N PRO A 288 7.30 11.27 11.66
CA PRO A 288 8.73 10.98 11.62
C PRO A 288 9.20 10.35 12.93
N PHE A 289 10.07 9.33 12.84
CA PHE A 289 10.59 8.54 13.94
C PHE A 289 9.54 7.71 14.70
N THR A 290 8.34 7.51 14.15
CA THR A 290 7.32 6.67 14.78
C THR A 290 7.80 5.23 14.96
N GLU A 291 7.34 4.60 16.03
CA GLU A 291 7.54 3.18 16.30
C GLU A 291 6.18 2.49 16.34
N LEU A 292 6.05 1.40 15.58
CA LEU A 292 4.86 0.58 15.60
C LEU A 292 5.17 -0.79 16.20
N PRO A 293 4.40 -1.23 17.22
CA PRO A 293 4.61 -2.52 17.86
C PRO A 293 4.63 -3.68 16.83
N GLY A 294 5.68 -4.49 16.88
CA GLY A 294 5.86 -5.65 16.01
C GLY A 294 6.38 -5.34 14.60
N LEU A 295 6.41 -4.08 14.18
CA LEU A 295 6.90 -3.67 12.85
C LEU A 295 8.23 -2.90 12.90
N GLY A 296 8.54 -2.28 14.06
CA GLY A 296 9.75 -1.50 14.26
C GLY A 296 9.54 0.00 14.17
N LYS A 297 10.64 0.72 14.07
CA LYS A 297 10.72 2.17 14.13
C LYS A 297 11.25 2.76 12.84
N LEU A 298 10.73 3.91 12.43
CA LEU A 298 11.31 4.74 11.37
C LEU A 298 12.55 5.48 11.90
N GLU A 299 13.65 4.75 12.12
CA GLU A 299 14.83 5.26 12.82
C GLU A 299 15.54 6.38 12.08
N TRP A 300 15.38 6.45 10.75
CA TRP A 300 16.00 7.45 9.87
C TRP A 300 15.03 8.59 9.51
N GLY A 301 14.10 8.90 10.37
CA GLY A 301 13.09 9.92 10.16
C GLY A 301 11.85 9.38 9.48
N LEU A 302 11.85 9.34 8.17
CA LEU A 302 10.71 8.88 7.35
C LEU A 302 10.86 7.42 6.88
N THR A 303 11.95 6.76 7.26
CA THR A 303 12.28 5.39 6.86
C THR A 303 12.88 4.61 8.02
N ALA A 304 12.68 3.30 8.01
CA ALA A 304 13.36 2.35 8.90
C ALA A 304 14.69 1.87 8.29
N ALA A 305 14.74 1.69 6.96
CA ALA A 305 15.98 1.44 6.25
C ALA A 305 16.82 2.72 6.14
N PRO A 306 18.16 2.64 6.15
CA PRO A 306 19.03 3.80 6.01
C PRO A 306 18.72 4.60 4.76
N ILE A 307 18.70 5.92 4.85
CA ILE A 307 18.58 6.87 3.74
C ILE A 307 19.75 7.84 3.78
N THR A 308 20.16 8.36 2.62
CA THR A 308 21.34 9.23 2.51
C THR A 308 21.07 10.61 3.05
N TYR A 309 21.88 11.04 4.01
CA TYR A 309 21.90 12.41 4.56
C TYR A 309 23.15 13.17 4.13
N GLU A 310 23.02 14.48 4.02
CA GLU A 310 24.15 15.42 3.79
C GLU A 310 24.10 16.58 4.82
N PRO A 311 25.14 16.78 5.65
CA PRO A 311 26.34 15.94 5.85
C PRO A 311 25.98 14.50 6.27
N PRO A 312 26.86 13.51 5.96
CA PRO A 312 26.56 12.09 6.18
C PRO A 312 26.21 11.76 7.63
N VAL A 313 25.28 10.81 7.80
CA VAL A 313 24.89 10.21 9.07
C VAL A 313 25.15 8.70 8.95
N THR A 314 25.87 8.14 9.91
CA THR A 314 26.23 6.73 9.91
C THR A 314 25.34 5.91 10.85
N THR A 315 24.77 6.56 11.84
CA THR A 315 23.80 5.95 12.78
C THR A 315 22.65 6.92 13.07
N PRO A 316 21.43 6.42 13.30
CA PRO A 316 20.28 7.25 13.65
C PRO A 316 20.52 8.17 14.87
N ALA A 317 21.36 7.75 15.81
CA ALA A 317 21.68 8.51 17.03
C ALA A 317 22.43 9.84 16.76
N GLU A 318 22.98 10.00 15.56
CA GLU A 318 23.62 11.25 15.15
C GLU A 318 22.62 12.35 14.76
N LEU A 319 21.38 11.96 14.46
CA LEU A 319 20.27 12.89 14.23
C LEU A 319 19.85 13.51 15.56
N ARG A 320 20.07 14.81 15.71
CA ARG A 320 19.62 15.56 16.88
C ARG A 320 18.17 15.95 16.66
N LEU A 321 17.31 15.59 17.58
CA LEU A 321 15.87 15.73 17.43
C LEU A 321 15.28 16.58 18.54
N ARG A 322 14.24 17.34 18.19
CA ARG A 322 13.39 18.04 19.14
C ARG A 322 11.93 17.80 18.81
N LEU A 323 11.07 17.86 19.79
CA LEU A 323 9.63 17.87 19.58
C LEU A 323 9.20 19.26 19.09
N ARG A 324 8.49 19.31 17.96
CA ARG A 324 7.85 20.53 17.46
C ARG A 324 6.38 20.46 17.81
N GLU A 325 5.90 21.48 18.53
CA GLU A 325 4.47 21.61 18.86
C GLU A 325 3.68 21.84 17.59
N ALA A 326 2.55 21.12 17.49
CA ALA A 326 1.59 21.30 16.41
C ALA A 326 0.78 22.58 16.64
N GLY A 327 0.71 23.46 15.66
CA GLY A 327 0.07 24.76 15.76
C GLY A 327 -1.47 24.76 15.64
N GLY A 328 -2.15 23.61 15.74
CA GLY A 328 -3.60 23.52 15.51
C GLY A 328 -4.30 22.44 16.34
N ASP A 329 -5.60 22.65 16.56
CA ASP A 329 -6.45 21.68 17.26
C ASP A 329 -6.50 20.33 16.51
N GLY A 330 -6.36 19.25 17.26
CA GLY A 330 -6.40 17.88 16.72
C GLY A 330 -5.12 17.43 15.99
N LEU A 331 -4.10 18.28 15.91
CA LEU A 331 -2.79 17.91 15.36
C LEU A 331 -1.88 17.37 16.45
N GLN A 332 -1.00 16.46 16.06
CA GLN A 332 -0.04 15.80 16.94
C GLN A 332 1.33 16.47 16.87
N ASP A 333 1.96 16.69 18.02
CA ASP A 333 3.35 17.12 18.07
C ASP A 333 4.27 16.10 17.40
N CYS A 334 5.22 16.56 16.58
CA CYS A 334 6.07 15.70 15.80
C CYS A 334 7.56 15.96 16.05
N LEU A 335 8.38 14.91 15.97
CA LEU A 335 9.82 15.01 16.01
C LEU A 335 10.34 15.61 14.71
N VAL A 336 11.24 16.58 14.83
CA VAL A 336 12.00 17.20 13.74
C VAL A 336 13.47 17.27 14.12
N GLN A 337 14.34 17.56 13.17
CA GLN A 337 15.75 17.82 13.49
C GLN A 337 15.87 19.09 14.33
N ASP A 338 16.77 19.06 15.32
CA ASP A 338 17.01 20.18 16.23
C ASP A 338 18.03 21.14 15.64
N GLU A 339 17.55 22.28 15.12
CA GLU A 339 18.35 23.33 14.51
C GLU A 339 19.26 24.06 15.53
N GLU A 340 18.89 24.04 16.82
CA GLU A 340 19.66 24.65 17.89
C GLU A 340 20.82 23.76 18.37
N ALA A 341 20.67 22.45 18.25
CA ALA A 341 21.65 21.45 18.65
C ALA A 341 22.73 21.17 17.59
N GLY A 342 22.54 21.66 16.35
CA GLY A 342 23.49 21.46 15.26
C GLY A 342 22.93 21.79 13.87
N ALA A 343 23.76 21.56 12.86
CA ALA A 343 23.33 21.74 11.48
C ALA A 343 22.27 20.69 11.11
N VAL A 344 21.19 21.15 10.50
CA VAL A 344 20.17 20.28 9.90
C VAL A 344 20.80 19.48 8.77
N ARG A 345 20.51 18.18 8.72
CA ARG A 345 20.93 17.29 7.64
C ARG A 345 19.90 17.33 6.53
N SER A 346 20.35 17.52 5.32
CA SER A 346 19.48 17.42 4.14
C SER A 346 19.35 15.98 3.65
N LEU A 347 18.33 15.73 2.84
CA LEU A 347 18.10 14.47 2.11
C LEU A 347 18.32 14.75 0.62
N PRO A 348 19.58 14.68 0.11
CA PRO A 348 19.89 15.10 -1.25
C PRO A 348 19.15 14.28 -2.32
N GLY A 349 18.86 13.01 -2.04
CA GLY A 349 18.07 12.15 -2.93
C GLY A 349 16.60 12.56 -3.10
N LEU A 350 16.10 13.46 -2.22
CA LEU A 350 14.72 13.97 -2.25
C LEU A 350 14.65 15.43 -2.74
N GLN A 351 15.71 15.95 -3.33
CA GLN A 351 15.75 17.32 -3.86
C GLN A 351 15.62 17.35 -5.38
N GLY A 352 15.16 18.50 -5.91
CA GLY A 352 15.11 18.75 -7.35
C GLY A 352 13.87 18.19 -8.07
N PHE A 353 12.86 17.77 -7.33
CA PHE A 353 11.55 17.40 -7.85
C PHE A 353 10.44 17.70 -6.83
N PRO A 354 9.20 17.97 -7.26
CA PRO A 354 8.11 18.28 -6.34
C PRO A 354 7.58 17.03 -5.60
N ILE A 355 7.23 17.23 -4.33
CA ILE A 355 6.64 16.23 -3.46
C ILE A 355 5.31 16.77 -2.93
N ALA A 356 4.22 15.99 -3.09
CA ALA A 356 2.97 16.20 -2.38
C ALA A 356 2.87 15.20 -1.22
N VAL A 357 2.62 15.68 -0.01
CA VAL A 357 2.10 14.90 1.10
C VAL A 357 0.60 15.16 1.15
N VAL A 358 -0.21 14.16 0.79
CA VAL A 358 -1.67 14.28 0.73
C VAL A 358 -2.26 13.86 2.07
N ALA A 359 -3.09 14.72 2.67
CA ALA A 359 -3.77 14.48 3.93
C ALA A 359 -5.28 14.51 3.77
N ALA A 360 -5.95 13.45 4.22
CA ALA A 360 -7.40 13.37 4.35
C ALA A 360 -7.87 14.04 5.67
N ASP A 361 -9.15 14.35 5.80
CA ASP A 361 -9.67 15.13 6.94
C ASP A 361 -10.28 14.27 8.05
N VAL A 362 -10.75 13.06 7.74
CA VAL A 362 -11.31 12.14 8.75
C VAL A 362 -10.45 10.89 8.99
N SER A 363 -9.26 10.85 8.39
CA SER A 363 -8.30 9.78 8.60
C SER A 363 -7.68 9.83 9.99
N PRO A 364 -7.39 8.68 10.63
CA PRO A 364 -6.58 8.65 11.85
C PRO A 364 -5.14 9.17 11.62
N PHE A 365 -4.68 9.26 10.36
CA PHE A 365 -3.36 9.77 9.99
C PHE A 365 -3.35 11.30 9.77
N ALA A 366 -4.51 11.95 9.67
CA ALA A 366 -4.62 13.40 9.46
C ALA A 366 -3.84 14.21 10.50
N ALA A 367 -3.81 13.72 11.74
CA ALA A 367 -3.21 14.41 12.87
C ALA A 367 -1.69 14.67 12.73
N PHE A 368 -0.95 13.91 11.92
CA PHE A 368 0.51 14.00 11.85
C PHE A 368 1.09 14.23 10.44
N GLN A 369 0.27 14.33 9.39
CA GLN A 369 0.80 14.50 8.03
C GLN A 369 1.58 15.80 7.85
N HIS A 370 1.24 16.85 8.61
CA HIS A 370 2.04 18.07 8.68
C HIS A 370 3.48 17.81 9.14
N GLY A 371 3.68 16.89 10.11
CA GLY A 371 5.01 16.54 10.60
C GLY A 371 5.85 15.82 9.55
N VAL A 372 5.25 15.02 8.66
CA VAL A 372 5.94 14.41 7.52
C VAL A 372 6.38 15.50 6.53
N ALA A 373 5.48 16.43 6.18
CA ALA A 373 5.80 17.54 5.28
C ALA A 373 6.87 18.47 5.89
N ASP A 374 6.76 18.82 7.17
CA ASP A 374 7.72 19.65 7.89
C ASP A 374 9.13 19.03 7.91
N TYR A 375 9.23 17.72 8.14
CA TYR A 375 10.51 17.01 8.14
C TYR A 375 11.16 17.01 6.75
N LEU A 376 10.36 16.76 5.69
CA LEU A 376 10.83 16.85 4.31
C LEU A 376 11.29 18.25 3.94
N ALA A 377 10.51 19.28 4.29
CA ALA A 377 10.88 20.68 4.06
C ALA A 377 12.18 21.06 4.78
N GLN A 378 12.32 20.66 6.05
CA GLN A 378 13.52 20.89 6.83
C GLN A 378 14.75 20.19 6.22
N ALA A 379 14.55 19.02 5.61
CA ALA A 379 15.59 18.27 4.92
C ALA A 379 15.87 18.79 3.48
N GLY A 380 15.26 19.90 3.07
CA GLY A 380 15.52 20.59 1.81
C GLY A 380 14.74 20.08 0.61
N ALA A 381 13.68 19.28 0.82
CA ALA A 381 12.79 18.84 -0.25
C ALA A 381 11.82 19.96 -0.66
N ASP A 382 11.44 19.97 -1.95
CA ASP A 382 10.37 20.82 -2.48
C ASP A 382 9.01 20.12 -2.22
N VAL A 383 8.47 20.32 -1.01
CA VAL A 383 7.28 19.62 -0.52
C VAL A 383 6.09 20.54 -0.31
N GLU A 384 4.91 20.06 -0.66
CA GLU A 384 3.62 20.70 -0.40
C GLU A 384 2.72 19.74 0.40
N LEU A 385 2.13 20.22 1.50
CA LEU A 385 1.08 19.51 2.21
C LEU A 385 -0.27 19.82 1.56
N LEU A 386 -0.80 18.84 0.82
CA LEU A 386 -2.11 18.92 0.18
C LEU A 386 -3.18 18.36 1.11
N ARG A 387 -3.85 19.23 1.85
CA ARG A 387 -5.06 18.82 2.58
C ARG A 387 -6.23 18.75 1.60
N LEU A 388 -6.85 17.58 1.47
CA LEU A 388 -7.99 17.39 0.58
C LEU A 388 -9.14 18.37 0.90
N ALA A 389 -9.36 18.64 2.18
CA ALA A 389 -10.37 19.61 2.64
C ALA A 389 -10.12 21.04 2.10
N ASP A 390 -8.86 21.48 1.97
CA ASP A 390 -8.50 22.80 1.43
C ASP A 390 -8.81 22.89 -0.08
N LEU A 391 -8.92 21.74 -0.74
CA LEU A 391 -9.33 21.60 -2.15
C LEU A 391 -10.85 21.42 -2.30
N GLY A 392 -11.61 21.50 -1.20
CA GLY A 392 -13.05 21.26 -1.18
C GLY A 392 -13.46 19.79 -1.18
N LEU A 393 -12.49 18.89 -1.03
CA LEU A 393 -12.68 17.42 -0.99
C LEU A 393 -12.69 16.99 0.48
N THR A 394 -13.88 16.87 1.07
CA THR A 394 -14.09 16.60 2.51
C THR A 394 -14.69 15.23 2.76
N GLY A 395 -14.51 14.72 3.99
CA GLY A 395 -15.05 13.44 4.44
C GLY A 395 -14.24 12.22 4.00
N ASN A 396 -13.00 12.45 3.53
CA ASN A 396 -12.07 11.39 3.12
C ASN A 396 -11.35 10.78 4.33
N GLY A 397 -11.30 9.46 4.35
CA GLY A 397 -10.51 8.66 5.27
C GLY A 397 -9.14 8.30 4.72
N HIS A 398 -8.56 7.20 5.23
CA HIS A 398 -7.20 6.77 4.90
C HIS A 398 -7.05 6.13 3.49
N LEU A 399 -8.15 5.91 2.76
CA LEU A 399 -8.14 5.26 1.44
C LEU A 399 -8.82 6.12 0.36
N PRO A 400 -8.35 7.35 0.08
CA PRO A 400 -9.03 8.24 -0.87
C PRO A 400 -9.24 7.63 -2.26
N MET A 401 -8.35 6.72 -2.69
CA MET A 401 -8.47 6.01 -3.96
C MET A 401 -9.62 5.00 -3.99
N GLY A 402 -10.17 4.59 -2.84
CA GLY A 402 -11.26 3.63 -2.71
C GLY A 402 -12.61 4.26 -2.38
N GLU A 403 -12.66 5.58 -2.15
CA GLU A 403 -13.82 6.29 -1.62
C GLU A 403 -14.74 6.84 -2.72
N LYS A 404 -15.95 7.35 -2.34
CA LYS A 404 -16.98 7.80 -3.28
C LYS A 404 -16.50 8.86 -4.25
N ASN A 405 -15.72 9.83 -3.75
CA ASN A 405 -15.15 10.94 -4.51
C ASN A 405 -13.74 10.64 -5.06
N SER A 406 -13.34 9.37 -5.15
CA SER A 406 -11.99 8.98 -5.61
C SER A 406 -11.61 9.58 -6.96
N ASP A 407 -12.58 9.78 -7.84
CA ASP A 407 -12.37 10.40 -9.16
C ASP A 407 -12.00 11.89 -9.03
N ASP A 408 -12.67 12.63 -8.14
CA ASP A 408 -12.39 14.04 -7.91
C ASP A 408 -11.02 14.23 -7.24
N VAL A 409 -10.65 13.30 -6.34
CA VAL A 409 -9.30 13.28 -5.75
C VAL A 409 -8.25 13.02 -6.83
N ALA A 410 -8.45 12.02 -7.70
CA ALA A 410 -7.54 11.75 -8.82
C ALA A 410 -7.36 12.98 -9.74
N GLU A 411 -8.43 13.68 -10.07
CA GLU A 411 -8.40 14.89 -10.88
C GLU A 411 -7.60 16.02 -10.22
N ALA A 412 -7.79 16.23 -8.92
CA ALA A 412 -7.02 17.21 -8.15
C ALA A 412 -5.51 16.88 -8.14
N LEU A 413 -5.16 15.59 -7.98
CA LEU A 413 -3.76 15.15 -8.03
C LEU A 413 -3.14 15.30 -9.42
N MET A 414 -3.86 14.97 -10.48
CA MET A 414 -3.40 15.18 -11.86
C MET A 414 -3.19 16.67 -12.14
N THR A 415 -4.12 17.53 -11.73
CA THR A 415 -3.98 18.99 -11.86
C THR A 415 -2.74 19.52 -11.13
N TRP A 416 -2.47 19.02 -9.91
CA TRP A 416 -1.27 19.37 -9.17
C TRP A 416 0.00 18.89 -9.90
N LEU A 417 0.02 17.67 -10.40
CA LEU A 417 1.15 17.11 -11.17
C LEU A 417 1.45 17.94 -12.41
N ASP A 418 0.43 18.24 -13.22
CA ASP A 418 0.59 19.00 -14.45
C ASP A 418 1.21 20.38 -14.19
N LYS A 419 0.71 21.08 -13.17
CA LYS A 419 1.25 22.38 -12.76
C LYS A 419 2.70 22.26 -12.30
N ARG A 420 3.00 21.35 -11.36
CA ARG A 420 4.33 21.27 -10.72
C ARG A 420 5.40 20.74 -11.65
N LEU A 421 5.05 19.85 -12.59
CA LEU A 421 5.99 19.37 -13.61
C LEU A 421 6.30 20.46 -14.65
N ALA A 422 5.32 21.28 -15.04
CA ALA A 422 5.56 22.43 -15.92
C ALA A 422 6.46 23.47 -15.27
N ASP A 423 6.22 23.83 -14.00
CA ASP A 423 7.05 24.78 -13.22
C ASP A 423 8.50 24.29 -13.13
N ALA A 424 8.72 22.97 -12.94
CA ALA A 424 10.05 22.37 -12.85
C ALA A 424 10.81 22.42 -14.20
N GLU A 425 10.13 22.26 -15.31
CA GLU A 425 10.73 22.39 -16.66
C GLU A 425 11.14 23.84 -16.97
N GLU A 426 10.33 24.83 -16.58
CA GLU A 426 10.65 26.25 -16.76
C GLU A 426 11.87 26.67 -15.95
N THR A 427 12.01 26.17 -14.71
CA THR A 427 13.14 26.47 -13.83
C THR A 427 14.45 25.83 -14.30
N SER A 428 14.37 24.77 -15.10
CA SER A 428 15.54 24.03 -15.62
C SER A 428 16.09 24.59 -16.93
N ARG A 429 15.39 25.54 -17.54
CA ARG A 429 15.78 26.26 -18.79
C ARG A 429 16.51 27.55 -18.48
#